data_675d38aec98b03624bae241c80330b5f
#
_entry.id   675d38aec98b03624bae241c80330b5f
#
_cell.length_a   1.000
_cell.length_b   1.000
_cell.length_c   1.000
_cell.angle_alpha   90.00
_cell.angle_beta   90.00
_cell.angle_gamma   90.00
#
_symmetry.space_group_name_H-M   'P 1'
#
loop_
_entity.id
_entity.type
_entity.pdbx_description
1 polymer ?
#
loop_
_entity_poly.entity_id
_entity_poly.type
_entity_poly.pdbx_seq_one_letter_code
_entity_poly.pdbx_strand_id
1 'polypeptide(L)'
;LGISTTVQCVTGVLNVAVARMKSELLPKYPNVDDIVPINHAYGCGVAINAPEAKVPIRALRNLAKHPNFGGELMAVGLGCEKFTVEMLLDQADISPDNVIILQEKKGFDDMVNSLMEMADRKLARLNRRRRQTLPLSELLIGMQCGGSDAFSGVTANPSAGYAADMLVKGGAT
;
A
#
# COMPACT_ATOMS: atom_id res chain seq x y z
N LEU A 1 -4.09 -6.91 2.13
CA LEU A 1 -3.24 -6.20 3.09
C LEU A 1 -2.29 -5.27 2.36
N GLY A 2 -2.30 -3.97 2.69
CA GLY A 2 -1.32 -3.00 2.22
C GLY A 2 -0.13 -2.91 3.17
N ILE A 3 1.09 -2.86 2.63
CA ILE A 3 2.32 -2.66 3.41
C ILE A 3 2.99 -1.39 2.91
N SER A 4 2.97 -0.34 3.73
CA SER A 4 3.58 0.95 3.41
C SER A 4 5.06 0.96 3.79
N THR A 5 5.86 1.71 3.05
CA THR A 5 7.29 1.86 3.33
C THR A 5 7.66 3.33 3.56
N THR A 6 8.71 3.59 4.28
CA THR A 6 9.26 4.93 4.47
C THR A 6 10.38 5.24 3.47
N VAL A 7 11.00 4.21 2.89
CA VAL A 7 12.17 4.40 2.03
C VAL A 7 12.35 3.24 1.05
N GLN A 8 12.90 3.54 -0.12
CA GLN A 8 13.22 2.53 -1.14
C GLN A 8 14.16 1.42 -0.63
N CYS A 9 15.05 1.72 0.31
CA CYS A 9 16.07 0.77 0.78
C CYS A 9 15.49 -0.50 1.42
N VAL A 10 14.25 -0.46 1.92
CA VAL A 10 13.58 -1.64 2.50
C VAL A 10 13.00 -2.58 1.44
N THR A 11 12.90 -2.13 0.18
CA THR A 11 12.18 -2.84 -0.89
C THR A 11 12.71 -4.26 -1.12
N GLY A 12 14.03 -4.46 -1.07
CA GLY A 12 14.62 -5.78 -1.30
C GLY A 12 14.17 -6.81 -0.27
N VAL A 13 14.28 -6.47 1.01
CA VAL A 13 13.85 -7.34 2.13
C VAL A 13 12.33 -7.53 2.09
N LEU A 14 11.59 -6.45 1.88
CA LEU A 14 10.13 -6.49 1.84
C LEU A 14 9.62 -7.37 0.70
N ASN A 15 10.20 -7.30 -0.49
CA ASN A 15 9.76 -8.13 -1.63
C ASN A 15 9.98 -9.62 -1.35
N VAL A 16 11.08 -10.02 -0.70
CA VAL A 16 11.29 -11.41 -0.27
C VAL A 16 10.23 -11.82 0.74
N ALA A 17 9.97 -10.98 1.75
CA ALA A 17 8.93 -11.26 2.75
C ALA A 17 7.55 -11.35 2.12
N VAL A 18 7.18 -10.44 1.21
CA VAL A 18 5.88 -10.47 0.51
C VAL A 18 5.71 -11.71 -0.36
N ALA A 19 6.76 -12.14 -1.06
CA ALA A 19 6.71 -13.39 -1.81
C ALA A 19 6.41 -14.59 -0.91
N ARG A 20 7.06 -14.67 0.26
CA ARG A 20 6.78 -15.69 1.27
C ARG A 20 5.37 -15.54 1.88
N MET A 21 4.93 -14.33 2.20
CA MET A 21 3.57 -14.09 2.69
C MET A 21 2.51 -14.58 1.70
N LYS A 22 2.70 -14.31 0.41
CA LYS A 22 1.78 -14.77 -0.64
C LYS A 22 1.74 -16.29 -0.78
N SER A 23 2.87 -16.97 -0.64
CA SER A 23 2.94 -18.43 -0.77
C SER A 23 2.56 -19.17 0.52
N GLU A 24 2.93 -18.67 1.69
CA GLU A 24 2.83 -19.39 2.95
C GLU A 24 1.65 -18.93 3.83
N LEU A 25 1.27 -17.66 3.78
CA LEU A 25 0.22 -17.08 4.64
C LEU A 25 -1.10 -16.86 3.89
N LEU A 26 -1.07 -16.20 2.72
CA LEU A 26 -2.29 -15.81 2.02
C LEU A 26 -3.27 -16.96 1.78
N PRO A 27 -2.84 -18.20 1.45
CA PRO A 27 -3.76 -19.32 1.29
C PRO A 27 -4.56 -19.70 2.54
N LYS A 28 -4.07 -19.30 3.73
CA LYS A 28 -4.78 -19.54 5.01
C LYS A 28 -5.92 -18.55 5.24
N TYR A 29 -6.00 -17.48 4.47
CA TYR A 29 -6.89 -16.35 4.67
C TYR A 29 -7.76 -16.05 3.44
N PRO A 30 -8.75 -16.90 3.12
CA PRO A 30 -9.49 -16.87 1.86
C PRO A 30 -10.35 -15.62 1.64
N ASN A 31 -10.61 -14.81 2.67
CA ASN A 31 -11.33 -13.54 2.53
C ASN A 31 -10.38 -12.34 2.24
N VAL A 32 -9.08 -12.58 2.13
CA VAL A 32 -8.09 -11.56 1.77
C VAL A 32 -7.63 -11.80 0.34
N ASP A 33 -7.80 -10.81 -0.52
CA ASP A 33 -7.53 -10.95 -1.97
C ASP A 33 -6.04 -10.98 -2.28
N ASP A 34 -5.23 -10.09 -1.64
CA ASP A 34 -3.80 -10.00 -1.94
C ASP A 34 -3.02 -9.26 -0.83
N ILE A 35 -1.70 -9.31 -0.95
CA ILE A 35 -0.74 -8.55 -0.13
C ILE A 35 0.05 -7.63 -1.07
N VAL A 36 -0.06 -6.32 -0.87
CA VAL A 36 0.48 -5.31 -1.78
C VAL A 36 1.52 -4.45 -1.07
N PRO A 37 2.82 -4.53 -1.45
CA PRO A 37 3.81 -3.59 -0.96
C PRO A 37 3.68 -2.25 -1.70
N ILE A 38 3.64 -1.15 -0.96
CA ILE A 38 3.68 0.20 -1.51
C ILE A 38 5.15 0.62 -1.61
N ASN A 39 5.78 0.21 -2.70
CA ASN A 39 7.16 0.56 -3.01
C ASN A 39 7.22 1.93 -3.68
N HIS A 40 8.20 2.75 -3.29
CA HIS A 40 8.44 4.07 -3.88
C HIS A 40 9.92 4.45 -3.80
N ALA A 41 10.33 5.45 -4.59
CA ALA A 41 11.71 5.93 -4.65
C ALA A 41 12.00 7.12 -3.71
N TYR A 42 11.08 7.47 -2.82
CA TYR A 42 11.20 8.59 -1.88
C TYR A 42 11.82 8.13 -0.55
N GLY A 43 12.20 9.08 0.31
CA GLY A 43 12.55 8.81 1.72
C GLY A 43 14.03 8.94 2.07
N CYS A 44 14.95 8.61 1.16
CA CYS A 44 16.39 8.74 1.37
C CYS A 44 17.00 9.75 0.37
N GLY A 45 17.95 10.57 0.84
CA GLY A 45 18.63 11.54 -0.04
C GLY A 45 17.75 12.67 -0.58
N VAL A 46 16.54 12.84 -0.08
CA VAL A 46 15.57 13.83 -0.52
C VAL A 46 15.62 15.11 0.31
N ALA A 47 15.25 16.25 -0.27
CA ALA A 47 15.08 17.51 0.44
C ALA A 47 13.73 17.52 1.19
N ILE A 48 13.67 16.80 2.31
CA ILE A 48 12.43 16.52 3.03
C ILE A 48 11.72 17.78 3.55
N ASN A 49 12.47 18.90 3.73
CA ASN A 49 11.94 20.18 4.18
C ASN A 49 11.62 21.15 3.02
N ALA A 50 11.81 20.74 1.77
CA ALA A 50 11.44 21.56 0.63
C ALA A 50 9.91 21.72 0.55
N PRO A 51 9.39 22.85 0.05
CA PRO A 51 7.95 23.07 -0.09
C PRO A 51 7.25 21.96 -0.90
N GLU A 52 7.91 21.43 -1.92
CA GLU A 52 7.42 20.38 -2.81
C GLU A 52 7.34 19.01 -2.13
N ALA A 53 8.07 18.79 -1.05
CA ALA A 53 8.05 17.55 -0.28
C ALA A 53 6.65 17.22 0.29
N LYS A 54 5.80 18.23 0.47
CA LYS A 54 4.42 18.05 0.96
C LYS A 54 3.60 17.13 0.05
N VAL A 55 3.84 17.14 -1.26
CA VAL A 55 3.04 16.35 -2.22
C VAL A 55 3.31 14.86 -2.07
N PRO A 56 4.56 14.35 -2.21
CA PRO A 56 4.84 12.92 -2.03
C PRO A 56 4.55 12.45 -0.60
N ILE A 57 4.83 13.25 0.44
CA ILE A 57 4.50 12.88 1.83
C ILE A 57 3.00 12.66 1.98
N ARG A 58 2.17 13.61 1.52
CA ARG A 58 0.70 13.48 1.57
C ARG A 58 0.20 12.28 0.77
N ALA A 59 0.77 12.04 -0.41
CA ALA A 59 0.39 10.90 -1.24
C ALA A 59 0.66 9.57 -0.53
N LEU A 60 1.85 9.40 0.06
CA LEU A 60 2.23 8.19 0.79
C LEU A 60 1.39 7.98 2.06
N ARG A 61 1.09 9.06 2.80
CA ARG A 61 0.18 9.02 3.96
C ARG A 61 -1.22 8.55 3.57
N ASN A 62 -1.76 9.10 2.48
CA ASN A 62 -3.09 8.72 2.00
C ASN A 62 -3.11 7.27 1.49
N LEU A 63 -2.05 6.83 0.80
CA LEU A 63 -1.92 5.43 0.37
C LEU A 63 -1.86 4.48 1.56
N ALA A 64 -1.12 4.82 2.62
CA ALA A 64 -1.03 3.99 3.83
C ALA A 64 -2.41 3.73 4.46
N LYS A 65 -3.32 4.71 4.36
CA LYS A 65 -4.69 4.65 4.89
C LYS A 65 -5.75 4.35 3.84
N HIS A 66 -5.37 3.82 2.70
CA HIS A 66 -6.32 3.56 1.62
C HIS A 66 -7.43 2.59 2.07
N PRO A 67 -8.72 2.90 1.85
CA PRO A 67 -9.84 2.09 2.33
C PRO A 67 -9.78 0.62 1.90
N ASN A 68 -9.28 0.34 0.70
CA ASN A 68 -9.16 -1.03 0.17
C ASN A 68 -8.15 -1.90 0.96
N PHE A 69 -7.35 -1.33 1.84
CA PHE A 69 -6.51 -2.10 2.77
C PHE A 69 -7.26 -2.54 4.02
N GLY A 70 -8.53 -2.23 4.11
CA GLY A 70 -9.41 -2.69 5.17
C GLY A 70 -9.07 -2.11 6.55
N GLY A 71 -8.36 -0.99 6.65
CA GLY A 71 -8.00 -0.33 7.90
C GLY A 71 -6.92 -1.04 8.72
N GLU A 72 -6.27 -2.08 8.19
CA GLU A 72 -5.10 -2.66 8.80
C GLU A 72 -3.85 -1.94 8.31
N LEU A 73 -3.15 -1.28 9.22
CA LEU A 73 -1.90 -0.57 8.93
C LEU A 73 -0.70 -1.51 9.12
N MET A 74 0.20 -1.54 8.16
CA MET A 74 1.51 -2.14 8.28
C MET A 74 2.54 -1.23 7.63
N ALA A 75 3.47 -0.71 8.41
CA ALA A 75 4.51 0.20 7.96
C ALA A 75 5.89 -0.39 8.22
N VAL A 76 6.76 -0.27 7.23
CA VAL A 76 8.14 -0.78 7.29
C VAL A 76 9.10 0.39 7.06
N GLY A 77 9.87 0.70 8.10
CA GLY A 77 10.96 1.66 8.06
C GLY A 77 12.33 0.98 8.04
N LEU A 78 13.35 1.70 7.62
CA LEU A 78 14.73 1.24 7.70
C LEU A 78 15.36 1.59 9.05
N GLY A 79 15.27 2.86 9.47
CA GLY A 79 15.83 3.40 10.71
C GLY A 79 16.83 4.56 10.52
N CYS A 80 17.24 4.87 9.28
CA CYS A 80 18.15 6.00 8.97
C CYS A 80 17.63 6.92 7.86
N GLU A 81 16.39 6.72 7.41
CA GLU A 81 15.74 7.52 6.40
C GLU A 81 15.31 8.91 6.91
N LYS A 82 15.19 9.87 6.00
CA LYS A 82 14.67 11.21 6.32
C LYS A 82 13.13 11.26 6.35
N PHE A 83 12.47 10.45 5.58
CA PHE A 83 11.01 10.30 5.64
C PHE A 83 10.68 9.21 6.65
N THR A 84 10.48 9.60 7.90
CA THR A 84 10.31 8.69 9.02
C THR A 84 8.87 8.15 9.13
N VAL A 85 8.68 7.18 10.01
CA VAL A 85 7.35 6.60 10.30
C VAL A 85 6.39 7.67 10.83
N GLU A 86 6.87 8.62 11.63
CA GLU A 86 6.09 9.74 12.17
C GLU A 86 5.61 10.70 11.08
N MET A 87 6.31 10.73 9.95
CA MET A 87 5.86 11.49 8.78
C MET A 87 4.87 10.70 7.94
N LEU A 88 4.92 9.36 7.97
CA LEU A 88 4.04 8.47 7.23
C LEU A 88 2.69 8.25 7.94
N LEU A 89 2.71 8.02 9.24
CA LEU A 89 1.54 7.67 10.05
C LEU A 89 1.17 8.79 11.03
N ASP A 90 -0.07 8.78 11.50
CA ASP A 90 -0.45 9.61 12.63
C ASP A 90 0.07 9.01 13.95
N GLN A 91 0.34 9.84 14.94
CA GLN A 91 0.93 9.41 16.21
C GLN A 91 0.15 8.27 16.89
N ALA A 92 -1.17 8.26 16.76
CA ALA A 92 -2.04 7.21 17.34
C ALA A 92 -1.89 5.84 16.64
N ASP A 93 -1.41 5.83 15.40
CA ASP A 93 -1.21 4.61 14.61
C ASP A 93 0.20 4.01 14.78
N ILE A 94 1.12 4.75 15.41
CA ILE A 94 2.49 4.30 15.64
C ILE A 94 2.52 3.37 16.84
N SER A 95 2.70 2.10 16.58
CA SER A 95 2.76 1.06 17.60
C SER A 95 3.57 -0.15 17.11
N PRO A 96 4.07 -0.99 18.00
CA PRO A 96 4.73 -2.25 17.60
C PRO A 96 3.83 -3.22 16.83
N ASP A 97 2.50 -3.03 16.86
CA ASP A 97 1.56 -3.82 16.06
C ASP A 97 1.45 -3.31 14.61
N ASN A 98 1.87 -2.08 14.35
CA ASN A 98 1.75 -1.43 13.04
C ASN A 98 3.09 -1.16 12.34
N VAL A 99 4.19 -1.07 13.09
CA VAL A 99 5.48 -0.60 12.60
C VAL A 99 6.58 -1.60 12.84
N ILE A 100 7.41 -1.82 11.83
CA ILE A 100 8.69 -2.55 11.93
C ILE A 100 9.80 -1.67 11.40
N ILE A 101 10.88 -1.52 12.19
CA ILE A 101 12.13 -0.87 11.78
C ILE A 101 13.15 -1.95 11.53
N LEU A 102 13.65 -2.07 10.30
CA LEU A 102 14.50 -3.19 9.90
C LEU A 102 15.86 -3.17 10.57
N GLN A 103 16.46 -1.99 10.80
CA GLN A 103 17.76 -1.90 11.46
C GLN A 103 17.74 -2.30 12.95
N GLU A 104 16.57 -2.42 13.55
CA GLU A 104 16.42 -2.94 14.92
C GLU A 104 16.45 -4.48 14.99
N LYS A 105 16.49 -5.16 13.84
CA LYS A 105 16.47 -6.61 13.74
C LYS A 105 17.87 -7.21 13.66
N LYS A 106 18.00 -8.45 14.14
CA LYS A 106 19.27 -9.17 14.23
C LYS A 106 19.67 -9.88 12.93
N GLY A 107 19.54 -9.21 11.79
CA GLY A 107 19.91 -9.73 10.49
C GLY A 107 18.70 -10.10 9.62
N PHE A 108 18.99 -10.61 8.43
CA PHE A 108 17.99 -10.80 7.37
C PHE A 108 16.83 -11.72 7.77
N ASP A 109 17.14 -12.85 8.38
CA ASP A 109 16.09 -13.81 8.76
C ASP A 109 15.16 -13.26 9.83
N ASP A 110 15.69 -12.51 10.80
CA ASP A 110 14.88 -11.84 11.82
C ASP A 110 14.01 -10.73 11.22
N MET A 111 14.53 -9.98 10.24
CA MET A 111 13.74 -9.00 9.47
C MET A 111 12.55 -9.66 8.79
N VAL A 112 12.80 -10.73 8.01
CA VAL A 112 11.76 -11.44 7.26
C VAL A 112 10.75 -12.09 8.19
N ASN A 113 11.20 -12.77 9.24
CA ASN A 113 10.31 -13.43 10.20
C ASN A 113 9.43 -12.42 10.95
N SER A 114 9.98 -11.28 11.39
CA SER A 114 9.19 -10.21 12.03
C SER A 114 8.11 -9.66 11.10
N LEU A 115 8.43 -9.49 9.80
CA LEU A 115 7.46 -9.07 8.80
C LEU A 115 6.36 -10.13 8.59
N MET A 116 6.74 -11.42 8.55
CA MET A 116 5.79 -12.54 8.41
C MET A 116 4.84 -12.61 9.60
N GLU A 117 5.35 -12.52 10.82
CA GLU A 117 4.54 -12.56 12.05
C GLU A 117 3.54 -11.40 12.13
N MET A 118 3.97 -10.17 11.80
CA MET A 118 3.07 -9.03 11.77
C MET A 118 1.99 -9.21 10.70
N ALA A 119 2.36 -9.63 9.51
CA ALA A 119 1.43 -9.87 8.42
C ALA A 119 0.40 -10.96 8.79
N ASP A 120 0.81 -12.05 9.43
CA ASP A 120 -0.07 -13.14 9.85
C ASP A 120 -1.17 -12.63 10.80
N ARG A 121 -0.79 -11.84 11.83
CA ARG A 121 -1.76 -11.21 12.73
C ARG A 121 -2.76 -10.30 12.00
N LYS A 122 -2.27 -9.49 11.05
CA LYS A 122 -3.13 -8.58 10.28
C LYS A 122 -4.04 -9.31 9.30
N LEU A 123 -3.53 -10.32 8.62
CA LEU A 123 -4.31 -11.19 7.73
C LEU A 123 -5.42 -11.91 8.48
N ALA A 124 -5.15 -12.40 9.71
CA ALA A 124 -6.17 -13.02 10.55
C ALA A 124 -7.31 -12.04 10.90
N ARG A 125 -7.00 -10.75 11.16
CA ARG A 125 -8.02 -9.72 11.41
C ARG A 125 -8.82 -9.40 10.14
N LEU A 126 -8.14 -9.19 9.01
CA LEU A 126 -8.77 -8.93 7.71
C LEU A 126 -9.69 -10.09 7.29
N ASN A 127 -9.27 -11.33 7.50
CA ASN A 127 -10.02 -12.51 7.12
C ASN A 127 -11.37 -12.66 7.85
N ARG A 128 -11.55 -12.00 8.99
CA ARG A 128 -12.84 -11.96 9.73
C ARG A 128 -13.86 -11.04 9.08
N ARG A 129 -13.43 -10.14 8.19
CA ARG A 129 -14.32 -9.19 7.53
C ARG A 129 -15.18 -9.90 6.49
N ARG A 130 -16.37 -9.38 6.29
CA ARG A 130 -17.32 -9.89 5.29
C ARG A 130 -17.56 -8.82 4.24
N ARG A 131 -17.66 -9.24 3.00
CA ARG A 131 -18.09 -8.36 1.90
C ARG A 131 -19.56 -8.00 2.10
N GLN A 132 -19.88 -6.75 1.75
CA GLN A 132 -21.24 -6.23 1.81
C GLN A 132 -21.65 -5.76 0.41
N THR A 133 -22.94 -5.89 0.10
CA THR A 133 -23.51 -5.29 -1.10
C THR A 133 -23.67 -3.80 -0.87
N LEU A 134 -23.04 -3.00 -1.71
CA LEU A 134 -23.11 -1.54 -1.67
C LEU A 134 -23.71 -0.99 -2.96
N PRO A 135 -24.35 0.18 -2.93
CA PRO A 135 -24.79 0.85 -4.14
C PRO A 135 -23.58 1.31 -4.97
N LEU A 136 -23.78 1.43 -6.28
CA LEU A 136 -22.71 1.83 -7.20
C LEU A 136 -22.16 3.24 -6.91
N SER A 137 -22.96 4.09 -6.23
CA SER A 137 -22.53 5.41 -5.78
C SER A 137 -21.34 5.42 -4.80
N GLU A 138 -21.06 4.29 -4.15
CA GLU A 138 -19.87 4.13 -3.29
C GLU A 138 -18.60 3.79 -4.06
N LEU A 139 -18.73 3.52 -5.39
CA LEU A 139 -17.58 3.19 -6.23
C LEU A 139 -16.91 4.47 -6.74
N LEU A 140 -15.63 4.63 -6.38
CA LEU A 140 -14.75 5.68 -6.91
C LEU A 140 -13.72 5.05 -7.85
N ILE A 141 -13.61 5.56 -9.07
CA ILE A 141 -12.70 5.05 -10.10
C ILE A 141 -11.70 6.13 -10.48
N GLY A 142 -10.42 5.83 -10.31
CA GLY A 142 -9.34 6.66 -10.81
C GLY A 142 -8.98 6.27 -12.26
N MET A 143 -8.96 7.26 -13.16
CA MET A 143 -8.50 7.08 -14.53
C MET A 143 -7.07 7.61 -14.69
N GLN A 144 -6.21 6.86 -15.39
CA GLN A 144 -4.82 7.25 -15.63
C GLN A 144 -4.38 6.78 -17.01
N CYS A 145 -3.71 7.65 -17.75
CA CYS A 145 -3.07 7.30 -19.02
C CYS A 145 -1.56 7.21 -18.81
N GLY A 146 -0.99 6.01 -18.95
CA GLY A 146 0.43 5.74 -18.69
C GLY A 146 1.34 5.78 -19.91
N GLY A 147 0.81 5.66 -21.10
CA GLY A 147 1.56 5.66 -22.36
C GLY A 147 1.00 6.67 -23.35
N SER A 148 1.85 7.55 -23.86
CA SER A 148 1.45 8.57 -24.84
C SER A 148 1.72 8.06 -26.27
N ASP A 149 1.11 6.93 -26.66
CA ASP A 149 1.13 6.47 -28.05
C ASP A 149 -0.19 6.81 -28.78
N ALA A 150 -0.11 6.97 -30.09
CA ALA A 150 -1.26 7.33 -30.90
C ALA A 150 -2.34 6.23 -30.92
N PHE A 151 -1.96 4.97 -30.73
CA PHE A 151 -2.86 3.83 -30.71
C PHE A 151 -3.76 3.82 -29.47
N SER A 152 -3.26 4.24 -28.31
CA SER A 152 -4.08 4.33 -27.10
C SER A 152 -5.26 5.28 -27.28
N GLY A 153 -5.12 6.34 -28.09
CA GLY A 153 -6.16 7.29 -28.40
C GLY A 153 -7.33 6.70 -29.20
N VAL A 154 -7.10 5.65 -29.98
CA VAL A 154 -8.13 5.00 -30.81
C VAL A 154 -8.58 3.64 -30.28
N THR A 155 -7.93 3.10 -29.25
CA THR A 155 -8.23 1.77 -28.67
C THR A 155 -8.54 1.85 -27.16
N ALA A 156 -7.51 1.90 -26.33
CA ALA A 156 -7.66 1.80 -24.88
C ALA A 156 -8.42 2.98 -24.27
N ASN A 157 -8.11 4.22 -24.68
CA ASN A 157 -8.73 5.41 -24.10
C ASN A 157 -10.24 5.51 -24.39
N PRO A 158 -10.72 5.30 -25.64
CA PRO A 158 -12.18 5.26 -25.90
C PRO A 158 -12.88 4.11 -25.15
N SER A 159 -12.26 2.94 -25.06
CA SER A 159 -12.85 1.80 -24.33
C SER A 159 -12.97 2.08 -22.85
N ALA A 160 -11.91 2.63 -22.23
CA ALA A 160 -11.91 3.02 -20.83
C ALA A 160 -12.90 4.16 -20.57
N GLY A 161 -12.98 5.15 -21.47
CA GLY A 161 -13.95 6.24 -21.39
C GLY A 161 -15.38 5.74 -21.46
N TYR A 162 -15.70 4.84 -22.38
CA TYR A 162 -17.04 4.25 -22.48
C TYR A 162 -17.41 3.48 -21.19
N ALA A 163 -16.49 2.70 -20.64
CA ALA A 163 -16.71 2.00 -19.38
C ALA A 163 -16.97 2.98 -18.23
N ALA A 164 -16.18 4.07 -18.15
CA ALA A 164 -16.37 5.13 -17.16
C ALA A 164 -17.76 5.80 -17.30
N ASP A 165 -18.18 6.12 -18.52
CA ASP A 165 -19.50 6.70 -18.78
C ASP A 165 -20.64 5.78 -18.28
N MET A 166 -20.53 4.47 -18.50
CA MET A 166 -21.52 3.51 -18.01
C MET A 166 -21.56 3.48 -16.47
N LEU A 167 -20.40 3.51 -15.83
CA LEU A 167 -20.32 3.48 -14.37
C LEU A 167 -20.86 4.78 -13.75
N VAL A 168 -20.53 5.93 -14.33
CA VAL A 168 -21.06 7.25 -13.90
C VAL A 168 -22.57 7.31 -14.10
N LYS A 169 -23.11 6.82 -15.23
CA LYS A 169 -24.57 6.70 -15.44
C LYS A 169 -25.25 5.81 -14.39
N GLY A 170 -24.54 4.82 -13.85
CA GLY A 170 -25.00 3.97 -12.75
C GLY A 170 -24.86 4.62 -11.38
N GLY A 171 -24.24 5.79 -11.28
CA GLY A 171 -24.07 6.56 -10.03
C GLY A 171 -22.66 6.53 -9.44
N ALA A 172 -21.67 5.86 -10.06
CA ALA A 172 -20.28 5.88 -9.64
C ALA A 172 -19.61 7.25 -9.86
N THR A 173 -18.47 7.48 -9.19
CA THR A 173 -17.64 8.70 -9.33
C THR A 173 -16.29 8.36 -9.95
#